data_42c130ec35075e8c727f9784e8c1469e
#
_entry.id   42c130ec35075e8c727f9784e8c1469e
#
_cell.length_a   1.000
_cell.length_b   1.000
_cell.length_c   1.000
_cell.angle_alpha   90.00
_cell.angle_beta   90.00
_cell.angle_gamma   90.00
#
_symmetry.space_group_name_H-M   'P 1'
#
loop_
_entity.id
_entity.type
_entity.pdbx_description
1 polymer ?
#
loop_
_entity_poly.entity_id
_entity_poly.type
_entity_poly.pdbx_seq_one_letter_code
_entity_poly.pdbx_strand_id
1 'polypeptide(L)'
;MIKINFKKKFEEFCKSKKYEKNEKQFEIVNSLEKFLKSKTKSLLFFKNRNFKTCFYLHGNVGVGKTMILNFVYNMIKVNKMKSHFNEFMIKFHDFRHEKKDEKSILQFVKELKDKYELIYLDEFQVTNIVDAMILGKLFETIFLEEIKVIISTNTKVSDLYSCLLYTSPSPRDNR
;
A
#
# COMPACT_ATOMS: atom_id res chain seq x y z
N MET A 1 2.36 6.93 21.02
CA MET A 1 1.95 8.13 20.23
C MET A 1 3.20 8.72 19.60
N ILE A 2 3.29 8.75 18.27
CA ILE A 2 4.51 9.17 17.55
C ILE A 2 4.63 10.70 17.68
N LYS A 3 5.52 11.18 18.56
CA LYS A 3 5.85 12.63 18.72
C LYS A 3 6.90 13.12 17.67
N ILE A 4 7.03 12.44 16.53
CA ILE A 4 8.04 12.78 15.52
C ILE A 4 7.44 13.79 14.56
N ASN A 5 8.08 14.94 14.38
CA ASN A 5 7.77 15.90 13.33
C ASN A 5 8.51 15.47 12.05
N PHE A 6 7.80 14.73 11.18
CA PHE A 6 8.41 14.24 9.93
C PHE A 6 8.86 15.36 9.01
N LYS A 7 8.13 16.50 8.96
CA LYS A 7 8.47 17.63 8.11
C LYS A 7 9.84 18.20 8.46
N LYS A 8 10.09 18.48 9.77
CA LYS A 8 11.38 19.01 10.23
C LYS A 8 12.53 18.05 9.93
N LYS A 9 12.34 16.77 10.23
CA LYS A 9 13.35 15.74 9.98
C LYS A 9 13.61 15.51 8.49
N PHE A 10 12.59 15.63 7.64
CA PHE A 10 12.76 15.55 6.20
C PHE A 10 13.56 16.75 5.65
N GLU A 11 13.35 17.94 6.21
CA GLU A 11 14.15 19.11 5.87
C GLU A 11 15.64 18.91 6.24
N GLU A 12 15.91 18.40 7.44
CA GLU A 12 17.27 18.05 7.89
C GLU A 12 17.91 16.99 6.97
N PHE A 13 17.14 15.97 6.59
CA PHE A 13 17.55 14.93 5.66
C PHE A 13 17.89 15.50 4.28
N CYS A 14 17.04 16.35 3.69
CA CYS A 14 17.31 16.98 2.40
C CYS A 14 18.59 17.85 2.46
N LYS A 15 18.79 18.62 3.52
CA LYS A 15 20.00 19.42 3.73
C LYS A 15 21.25 18.53 3.81
N SER A 16 21.19 17.43 4.57
CA SER A 16 22.33 16.50 4.73
C SER A 16 22.73 15.81 3.42
N LYS A 17 21.78 15.59 2.53
CA LYS A 17 21.98 14.96 1.22
C LYS A 17 22.20 15.97 0.08
N LYS A 18 22.17 17.27 0.38
CA LYS A 18 22.24 18.36 -0.61
C LYS A 18 21.16 18.29 -1.69
N TYR A 19 19.96 17.79 -1.32
CA TYR A 19 18.81 17.76 -2.22
C TYR A 19 18.13 19.14 -2.27
N GLU A 20 17.66 19.51 -3.46
CA GLU A 20 16.87 20.70 -3.62
C GLU A 20 15.52 20.58 -2.89
N LYS A 21 15.06 21.71 -2.35
CA LYS A 21 13.76 21.75 -1.68
C LYS A 21 12.64 21.65 -2.71
N ASN A 22 11.80 20.63 -2.57
CA ASN A 22 10.62 20.43 -3.40
C ASN A 22 9.36 20.43 -2.53
N GLU A 23 8.53 21.46 -2.67
CA GLU A 23 7.34 21.63 -1.83
C GLU A 23 6.35 20.47 -1.93
N LYS A 24 6.16 19.88 -3.12
CA LYS A 24 5.30 18.71 -3.31
C LYS A 24 5.76 17.51 -2.49
N GLN A 25 7.08 17.31 -2.37
CA GLN A 25 7.63 16.24 -1.52
C GLN A 25 7.34 16.49 -0.04
N PHE A 26 7.39 17.73 0.43
CA PHE A 26 7.01 18.09 1.79
C PHE A 26 5.52 17.91 2.07
N GLU A 27 4.66 18.19 1.10
CA GLU A 27 3.22 17.91 1.20
C GLU A 27 2.92 16.40 1.32
N ILE A 28 3.63 15.58 0.55
CA ILE A 28 3.54 14.10 0.63
C ILE A 28 3.98 13.62 2.02
N VAL A 29 5.11 14.10 2.54
CA VAL A 29 5.61 13.75 3.89
C VAL A 29 4.59 14.14 4.96
N ASN A 30 3.98 15.33 4.87
CA ASN A 30 2.95 15.77 5.80
C ASN A 30 1.68 14.89 5.71
N SER A 31 1.29 14.50 4.51
CA SER A 31 0.15 13.61 4.28
C SER A 31 0.39 12.20 4.82
N LEU A 32 1.61 11.67 4.66
CA LEU A 32 2.04 10.41 5.26
C LEU A 32 2.04 10.48 6.79
N GLU A 33 2.51 11.59 7.37
CA GLU A 33 2.47 11.79 8.82
C GLU A 33 1.03 11.75 9.35
N LYS A 34 0.10 12.45 8.68
CA LYS A 34 -1.33 12.43 9.04
C LYS A 34 -1.92 11.03 8.92
N PHE A 35 -1.60 10.32 7.83
CA PHE A 35 -2.03 8.94 7.61
C PHE A 35 -1.54 8.00 8.72
N LEU A 36 -0.27 8.07 9.07
CA LEU A 36 0.33 7.23 10.09
C LEU A 36 -0.20 7.50 11.50
N LYS A 37 -0.53 8.77 11.80
CA LYS A 37 -1.14 9.18 13.07
C LYS A 37 -2.63 8.88 13.16
N SER A 38 -3.33 8.66 12.04
CA SER A 38 -4.75 8.32 12.05
C SER A 38 -5.00 7.00 12.78
N LYS A 39 -6.06 6.94 13.59
CA LYS A 39 -6.45 5.71 14.29
C LYS A 39 -7.08 4.74 13.29
N THR A 40 -6.75 3.46 13.39
CA THR A 40 -7.38 2.38 12.62
C THR A 40 -8.58 1.79 13.36
N LYS A 41 -8.66 1.96 14.69
CA LYS A 41 -9.70 1.34 15.51
C LYS A 41 -11.10 1.82 15.14
N SER A 42 -11.90 0.90 14.61
CA SER A 42 -13.34 1.00 14.53
C SER A 42 -13.92 0.95 15.95
N LEU A 43 -14.45 2.06 16.44
CA LEU A 43 -15.44 1.97 17.50
C LEU A 43 -16.67 1.30 16.88
N LEU A 44 -17.00 0.09 17.33
CA LEU A 44 -18.03 -0.83 16.82
C LEU A 44 -19.45 -0.22 16.66
N PHE A 45 -19.66 1.05 17.00
CA PHE A 45 -20.97 1.71 17.07
C PHE A 45 -21.23 2.82 16.05
N PHE A 46 -20.25 3.21 15.20
CA PHE A 46 -20.50 4.28 14.25
C PHE A 46 -20.33 3.84 12.79
N LYS A 47 -21.43 3.91 12.04
CA LYS A 47 -21.62 3.49 10.65
C LYS A 47 -20.86 4.35 9.61
N ASN A 48 -20.16 5.42 10.01
CA ASN A 48 -19.38 6.30 9.12
C ASN A 48 -17.89 5.91 9.15
N ARG A 49 -17.51 5.01 8.25
CA ARG A 49 -16.16 4.49 8.11
C ARG A 49 -15.28 5.40 7.23
N ASN A 50 -14.77 6.49 7.79
CA ASN A 50 -13.69 7.26 7.15
C ASN A 50 -12.31 6.81 7.69
N PHE A 51 -12.04 5.50 7.72
CA PHE A 51 -10.73 4.99 8.11
C PHE A 51 -9.79 5.00 6.92
N LYS A 52 -8.70 5.75 7.05
CA LYS A 52 -7.61 5.71 6.07
C LYS A 52 -6.72 4.51 6.39
N THR A 53 -6.98 3.38 5.76
CA THR A 53 -6.19 2.15 5.90
C THR A 53 -5.11 2.02 4.84
N CYS A 54 -5.23 2.75 3.73
CA CYS A 54 -4.28 2.75 2.63
C CYS A 54 -3.80 4.16 2.26
N PHE A 55 -2.51 4.30 2.02
CA PHE A 55 -1.88 5.47 1.41
C PHE A 55 -1.31 5.08 0.05
N TYR A 56 -1.95 5.58 -1.02
CA TYR A 56 -1.56 5.29 -2.39
C TYR A 56 -0.79 6.46 -2.98
N LEU A 57 0.49 6.26 -3.29
CA LEU A 57 1.37 7.26 -3.89
C LEU A 57 1.69 6.89 -5.34
N HIS A 58 1.07 7.59 -6.28
CA HIS A 58 1.38 7.42 -7.68
C HIS A 58 2.21 8.60 -8.20
N GLY A 59 2.97 8.36 -9.25
CA GLY A 59 3.73 9.39 -9.95
C GLY A 59 4.77 8.79 -10.90
N ASN A 60 5.31 9.59 -11.79
CA ASN A 60 6.31 9.15 -12.77
C ASN A 60 7.59 8.63 -12.10
N VAL A 61 8.41 7.91 -12.87
CA VAL A 61 9.74 7.48 -12.44
C VAL A 61 10.61 8.71 -12.16
N GLY A 62 11.46 8.63 -11.15
CA GLY A 62 12.44 9.69 -10.83
C GLY A 62 11.92 10.85 -9.97
N VAL A 63 10.62 10.95 -9.67
CA VAL A 63 10.07 12.05 -8.83
C VAL A 63 10.38 11.93 -7.33
N GLY A 64 11.11 10.91 -6.92
CA GLY A 64 11.55 10.71 -5.54
C GLY A 64 10.55 9.98 -4.64
N LYS A 65 9.55 9.24 -5.17
CA LYS A 65 8.58 8.45 -4.38
C LYS A 65 9.27 7.51 -3.40
N THR A 66 10.13 6.64 -3.92
CA THR A 66 10.84 5.63 -3.12
C THR A 66 11.76 6.27 -2.08
N MET A 67 12.39 7.40 -2.39
CA MET A 67 13.21 8.17 -1.44
C MET A 67 12.37 8.67 -0.26
N ILE A 68 11.23 9.31 -0.53
CA ILE A 68 10.32 9.82 0.50
C ILE A 68 9.78 8.67 1.35
N LEU A 69 9.31 7.59 0.72
CA LEU A 69 8.72 6.46 1.43
C LEU A 69 9.76 5.72 2.27
N ASN A 70 10.98 5.54 1.77
CA ASN A 70 12.08 4.96 2.55
C ASN A 70 12.46 5.85 3.75
N PHE A 71 12.53 7.17 3.54
CA PHE A 71 12.77 8.10 4.64
C PHE A 71 11.71 7.93 5.74
N VAL A 72 10.42 7.97 5.38
CA VAL A 72 9.32 7.82 6.34
C VAL A 72 9.32 6.42 6.96
N TYR A 73 9.51 5.36 6.16
CA TYR A 73 9.59 3.99 6.63
C TYR A 73 10.65 3.80 7.70
N ASN A 74 11.85 4.36 7.52
CA ASN A 74 12.94 4.26 8.49
C ASN A 74 12.67 5.03 9.80
N MET A 75 11.82 6.06 9.74
CA MET A 75 11.45 6.87 10.90
C MET A 75 10.39 6.21 11.80
N ILE A 76 9.63 5.26 11.29
CA ILE A 76 8.51 4.63 12.00
C ILE A 76 9.04 3.51 12.90
N LYS A 77 8.62 3.51 14.17
CA LYS A 77 8.99 2.50 15.17
C LYS A 77 7.83 1.52 15.46
N VAL A 78 7.26 0.93 14.43
CA VAL A 78 6.24 -0.12 14.53
C VAL A 78 6.72 -1.37 13.81
N ASN A 79 6.11 -2.51 14.10
CA ASN A 79 6.35 -3.72 13.33
C ASN A 79 5.88 -3.52 11.90
N LYS A 80 6.79 -3.57 10.96
CA LYS A 80 6.53 -3.20 9.57
C LYS A 80 7.24 -4.13 8.59
N MET A 81 6.60 -4.33 7.44
CA MET A 81 7.14 -5.07 6.30
C MET A 81 7.30 -4.12 5.12
N LYS A 82 8.38 -4.29 4.35
CA LYS A 82 8.54 -3.73 3.02
C LYS A 82 8.82 -4.87 2.05
N SER A 83 8.12 -4.87 0.92
CA SER A 83 8.32 -5.82 -0.17
C SER A 83 8.01 -5.16 -1.51
N HIS A 84 8.60 -5.66 -2.59
CA HIS A 84 8.06 -5.41 -3.92
C HIS A 84 6.70 -6.12 -4.07
N PHE A 85 5.78 -5.49 -4.80
CA PHE A 85 4.44 -6.04 -4.95
C PHE A 85 4.46 -7.47 -5.54
N ASN A 86 5.28 -7.72 -6.53
CA ASN A 86 5.40 -9.05 -7.13
C ASN A 86 5.87 -10.12 -6.13
N GLU A 87 6.86 -9.80 -5.29
CA GLU A 87 7.33 -10.72 -4.24
C GLU A 87 6.25 -11.00 -3.20
N PHE A 88 5.45 -9.99 -2.87
CA PHE A 88 4.32 -10.13 -1.97
C PHE A 88 3.27 -11.08 -2.56
N MET A 89 2.95 -10.93 -3.86
CA MET A 89 2.01 -11.80 -4.56
C MET A 89 2.51 -13.24 -4.68
N ILE A 90 3.79 -13.46 -4.97
CA ILE A 90 4.39 -14.80 -4.99
C ILE A 90 4.20 -15.47 -3.64
N LYS A 91 4.59 -14.82 -2.54
CA LYS A 91 4.41 -15.36 -1.17
C LYS A 91 2.95 -15.68 -0.86
N PHE A 92 2.03 -14.84 -1.32
CA PHE A 92 0.60 -15.07 -1.14
C PHE A 92 0.10 -16.28 -1.93
N HIS A 93 0.52 -16.43 -3.19
CA HIS A 93 0.17 -17.59 -4.02
C HIS A 93 0.75 -18.89 -3.45
N ASP A 94 2.02 -18.90 -3.04
CA ASP A 94 2.66 -20.05 -2.40
C ASP A 94 1.90 -20.48 -1.16
N PHE A 95 1.55 -19.52 -0.29
CA PHE A 95 0.75 -19.79 0.90
C PHE A 95 -0.61 -20.43 0.56
N ARG A 96 -1.29 -19.92 -0.47
CA ARG A 96 -2.57 -20.50 -0.91
C ARG A 96 -2.42 -21.90 -1.48
N HIS A 97 -1.36 -22.16 -2.22
CA HIS A 97 -1.05 -23.49 -2.76
C HIS A 97 -0.80 -24.52 -1.66
N GLU A 98 -0.11 -24.12 -0.61
CA GLU A 98 0.16 -24.99 0.54
C GLU A 98 -1.11 -25.31 1.35
N LYS A 99 -1.94 -24.31 1.61
CA LYS A 99 -3.12 -24.46 2.49
C LYS A 99 -4.30 -25.13 1.80
N LYS A 100 -4.49 -24.97 0.47
CA LYS A 100 -5.60 -25.53 -0.34
C LYS A 100 -7.00 -25.30 0.27
N ASP A 101 -7.19 -24.22 1.03
CA ASP A 101 -8.41 -23.91 1.78
C ASP A 101 -9.01 -22.60 1.25
N GLU A 102 -10.34 -22.53 1.15
CA GLU A 102 -11.07 -21.31 0.82
C GLU A 102 -10.79 -20.18 1.81
N LYS A 103 -10.45 -20.50 3.05
CA LYS A 103 -10.07 -19.54 4.10
C LYS A 103 -8.60 -19.09 4.04
N SER A 104 -7.85 -19.51 3.03
CA SER A 104 -6.41 -19.22 2.90
C SER A 104 -6.09 -17.73 2.92
N ILE A 105 -6.96 -16.87 2.33
CA ILE A 105 -6.79 -15.41 2.39
C ILE A 105 -6.84 -14.90 3.83
N LEU A 106 -7.84 -15.32 4.60
CA LEU A 106 -8.00 -14.90 5.99
C LEU A 106 -6.82 -15.39 6.86
N GLN A 107 -6.37 -16.61 6.64
CA GLN A 107 -5.22 -17.17 7.37
C GLN A 107 -3.94 -16.42 7.05
N PHE A 108 -3.68 -16.13 5.76
CA PHE A 108 -2.53 -15.33 5.34
C PHE A 108 -2.53 -13.94 5.99
N VAL A 109 -3.68 -13.26 5.98
CA VAL A 109 -3.80 -11.92 6.55
C VAL A 109 -3.67 -11.95 8.07
N LYS A 110 -4.15 -12.97 8.76
CA LYS A 110 -3.90 -13.15 10.20
C LYS A 110 -2.43 -13.32 10.51
N GLU A 111 -1.69 -14.13 9.75
CA GLU A 111 -0.24 -14.25 9.92
C GLU A 111 0.50 -12.92 9.66
N LEU A 112 0.02 -12.12 8.71
CA LEU A 112 0.56 -10.77 8.50
C LEU A 112 0.26 -9.86 9.69
N LYS A 113 -0.97 -9.92 10.23
CA LYS A 113 -1.40 -9.10 11.37
C LYS A 113 -0.61 -9.40 12.64
N ASP A 114 -0.32 -10.67 12.89
CA ASP A 114 0.47 -11.10 14.05
C ASP A 114 1.91 -10.55 14.01
N LYS A 115 2.42 -10.28 12.79
CA LYS A 115 3.80 -9.84 12.58
C LYS A 115 3.92 -8.34 12.32
N TYR A 116 2.92 -7.71 11.66
CA TYR A 116 3.07 -6.37 11.12
C TYR A 116 1.84 -5.48 11.36
N GLU A 117 2.10 -4.24 11.74
CA GLU A 117 1.11 -3.17 11.83
C GLU A 117 1.05 -2.32 10.55
N LEU A 118 2.14 -2.35 9.77
CA LEU A 118 2.30 -1.57 8.53
C LEU A 118 2.94 -2.43 7.45
N ILE A 119 2.36 -2.41 6.26
CA ILE A 119 2.89 -3.02 5.05
C ILE A 119 3.20 -1.91 4.04
N TYR A 120 4.42 -1.88 3.51
CA TYR A 120 4.80 -1.04 2.40
C TYR A 120 5.05 -1.91 1.15
N LEU A 121 4.23 -1.71 0.12
CA LEU A 121 4.35 -2.36 -1.18
C LEU A 121 4.89 -1.37 -2.20
N ASP A 122 6.08 -1.66 -2.71
CA ASP A 122 6.73 -0.86 -3.76
C ASP A 122 6.45 -1.47 -5.14
N GLU A 123 6.45 -0.62 -6.17
CA GLU A 123 6.24 -1.01 -7.56
C GLU A 123 4.92 -1.77 -7.78
N PHE A 124 3.84 -1.25 -7.18
CA PHE A 124 2.53 -1.85 -7.33
C PHE A 124 2.05 -1.76 -8.79
N GLN A 125 1.92 -2.91 -9.43
CA GLN A 125 1.44 -3.04 -10.79
C GLN A 125 0.67 -4.34 -10.96
N VAL A 126 -0.59 -4.26 -11.35
CA VAL A 126 -1.44 -5.42 -11.62
C VAL A 126 -1.38 -5.71 -13.12
N THR A 127 -0.78 -6.84 -13.49
CA THR A 127 -0.59 -7.24 -14.89
C THR A 127 -1.47 -8.42 -15.30
N ASN A 128 -2.08 -9.10 -14.32
CA ASN A 128 -2.86 -10.31 -14.54
C ASN A 128 -4.28 -10.14 -13.98
N ILE A 129 -5.29 -10.53 -14.76
CA ILE A 129 -6.71 -10.50 -14.37
C ILE A 129 -6.97 -11.37 -13.13
N VAL A 130 -6.36 -12.54 -13.06
CA VAL A 130 -6.54 -13.46 -11.94
C VAL A 130 -6.08 -12.80 -10.63
N ASP A 131 -4.92 -12.13 -10.68
CA ASP A 131 -4.40 -11.37 -9.54
C ASP A 131 -5.35 -10.24 -9.15
N ALA A 132 -5.88 -9.50 -10.12
CA ALA A 132 -6.80 -8.41 -9.86
C ALA A 132 -8.08 -8.85 -9.12
N MET A 133 -8.65 -9.99 -9.49
CA MET A 133 -9.84 -10.54 -8.83
C MET A 133 -9.54 -10.94 -7.38
N ILE A 134 -8.38 -11.54 -7.14
CA ILE A 134 -7.95 -11.97 -5.80
C ILE A 134 -7.56 -10.78 -4.94
N LEU A 135 -6.89 -9.78 -5.53
CA LEU A 135 -6.41 -8.59 -4.83
C LEU A 135 -7.51 -7.82 -4.12
N GLY A 136 -8.68 -7.70 -4.74
CA GLY A 136 -9.83 -7.05 -4.12
C GLY A 136 -10.16 -7.67 -2.76
N LYS A 137 -10.29 -9.00 -2.72
CA LYS A 137 -10.59 -9.74 -1.48
C LYS A 137 -9.44 -9.72 -0.48
N LEU A 138 -8.21 -9.82 -0.96
CA LEU A 138 -7.01 -9.75 -0.14
C LEU A 138 -6.90 -8.41 0.57
N PHE A 139 -6.99 -7.30 -0.17
CA PHE A 139 -6.92 -5.96 0.42
C PHE A 139 -8.12 -5.64 1.32
N GLU A 140 -9.33 -6.06 0.94
CA GLU A 140 -10.50 -5.95 1.82
C GLU A 140 -10.22 -6.61 3.18
N THR A 141 -9.68 -7.84 3.17
CA THR A 141 -9.35 -8.57 4.40
C THR A 141 -8.24 -7.89 5.19
N ILE A 142 -7.18 -7.40 4.53
CA ILE A 142 -6.10 -6.63 5.15
C ILE A 142 -6.64 -5.39 5.87
N PHE A 143 -7.59 -4.68 5.24
CA PHE A 143 -8.18 -3.46 5.81
C PHE A 143 -9.16 -3.77 6.96
N LEU A 144 -9.87 -4.89 6.90
CA LEU A 144 -10.71 -5.37 8.01
C LEU A 144 -9.90 -5.73 9.24
N GLU A 145 -8.71 -6.30 9.05
CA GLU A 145 -7.75 -6.61 10.13
C GLU A 145 -6.95 -5.38 10.58
N GLU A 146 -7.30 -4.18 10.10
CA GLU A 146 -6.70 -2.90 10.53
C GLU A 146 -5.19 -2.79 10.30
N ILE A 147 -4.65 -3.50 9.32
CA ILE A 147 -3.27 -3.35 8.88
C ILE A 147 -3.18 -2.11 7.98
N LYS A 148 -2.29 -1.18 8.30
CA LYS A 148 -2.02 -0.04 7.42
C LYS A 148 -1.20 -0.47 6.21
N VAL A 149 -1.57 0.05 5.04
CA VAL A 149 -0.83 -0.23 3.79
C VAL A 149 -0.35 1.07 3.16
N ILE A 150 0.91 1.11 2.76
CA ILE A 150 1.48 2.15 1.90
C ILE A 150 1.80 1.49 0.56
N ILE A 151 1.35 2.09 -0.52
CA ILE A 151 1.57 1.62 -1.89
C ILE A 151 2.30 2.69 -2.67
N SER A 152 3.39 2.35 -3.34
CA SER A 152 3.99 3.18 -4.37
C SER A 152 3.84 2.54 -5.75
N THR A 153 3.57 3.38 -6.76
CA THR A 153 3.32 2.92 -8.12
C THR A 153 3.57 4.01 -9.15
N ASN A 154 3.74 3.61 -10.40
CA ASN A 154 3.74 4.51 -11.54
C ASN A 154 2.36 4.61 -12.22
N THR A 155 1.39 3.79 -11.80
CA THR A 155 0.05 3.67 -12.40
C THR A 155 -0.96 4.50 -11.62
N LYS A 156 -1.84 5.24 -12.29
CA LYS A 156 -2.98 5.90 -11.64
C LYS A 156 -4.02 4.86 -11.21
N VAL A 157 -4.77 5.17 -10.16
CA VAL A 157 -5.86 4.28 -9.70
C VAL A 157 -6.90 4.03 -10.79
N SER A 158 -7.23 5.05 -11.60
CA SER A 158 -8.13 4.92 -12.75
C SER A 158 -7.65 3.88 -13.76
N ASP A 159 -6.34 3.78 -13.95
CA ASP A 159 -5.73 2.95 -14.98
C ASP A 159 -5.57 1.50 -14.53
N LEU A 160 -5.65 1.23 -13.22
CA LEU A 160 -5.67 -0.13 -12.68
C LEU A 160 -6.89 -0.94 -13.17
N TYR A 161 -8.02 -0.26 -13.39
CA TYR A 161 -9.24 -0.90 -13.87
C TYR A 161 -9.33 -0.97 -15.40
N SER A 162 -8.67 -0.08 -16.13
CA SER A 162 -8.68 -0.10 -17.59
C SER A 162 -7.96 -1.32 -18.16
N CYS A 163 -6.87 -1.77 -17.55
CA CYS A 163 -6.23 -3.04 -17.91
C CYS A 163 -7.16 -4.26 -17.79
N LEU A 164 -8.14 -4.21 -16.90
CA LEU A 164 -9.10 -5.29 -16.70
C LEU A 164 -10.23 -5.30 -17.75
N LEU A 165 -10.57 -4.12 -18.29
CA LEU A 165 -11.63 -3.98 -19.28
C LEU A 165 -11.17 -4.33 -20.71
N TYR A 166 -9.90 -4.10 -21.04
CA TYR A 166 -9.35 -4.39 -22.37
C TYR A 166 -9.01 -5.87 -22.62
N THR A 167 -9.05 -6.71 -21.60
CA THR A 167 -8.75 -8.15 -21.72
C THR A 167 -9.99 -9.03 -21.80
N SER A 168 -11.20 -8.47 -21.76
CA SER A 168 -12.42 -9.20 -22.12
C SER A 168 -12.52 -9.25 -23.64
N PRO A 169 -12.53 -10.43 -24.29
CA PRO A 169 -12.79 -10.52 -25.71
C PRO A 169 -14.16 -9.91 -26.00
N SER A 170 -14.20 -8.97 -26.94
CA SER A 170 -15.45 -8.34 -27.35
C SER A 170 -16.40 -9.42 -27.87
N PRO A 171 -17.70 -9.44 -27.49
CA PRO A 171 -18.65 -10.40 -27.97
C PRO A 171 -18.94 -10.29 -29.50
N ARG A 172 -18.20 -9.43 -30.22
CA ARG A 172 -18.42 -9.15 -31.66
C ARG A 172 -17.50 -9.88 -32.62
N ASP A 173 -16.53 -10.64 -32.16
CA ASP A 173 -15.56 -11.31 -33.04
C ASP A 173 -15.93 -12.76 -33.39
N ASN A 174 -17.19 -13.16 -33.17
CA ASN A 174 -17.75 -14.42 -33.68
C ASN A 174 -18.81 -14.11 -34.74
N ARG A 175 -18.35 -13.71 -35.95
CA ARG A 175 -19.11 -13.84 -37.21
C ARG A 175 -18.19 -14.26 -38.36
#